data_73b7a4a32614f34110af998133c149c0
#
_entry.id   73b7a4a32614f34110af998133c149c0
#
_cell.length_a   1.000
_cell.length_b   1.000
_cell.length_c   1.000
_cell.angle_alpha   90.00
_cell.angle_beta   90.00
_cell.angle_gamma   90.00
#
_symmetry.space_group_name_H-M   'P 1'
#
loop_
_entity.id
_entity.type
_entity.pdbx_description
1 polymer ?
#
loop_
_entity_poly.entity_id
_entity_poly.type
_entity_poly.pdbx_seq_one_letter_code
_entity_poly.pdbx_strand_id
1 'polypeptide(L)'
;MEKQANPIPQGKYVPATRWGNLIFTAGMTSRKNGVLILAGQVKGDAPLETYQEAVCQAASNALAAVVNQLAEGEHIAQVLSLMVYVNAEEGFAVHSRLADFATDYLCEQLGAAGVAARAALGVASLPGNAPVEIQMVCAAS
;
A
#
# COMPACT_ATOMS: atom_id res chain seq x y z
N MET A 1 -5.28 11.53 12.66
CA MET A 1 -5.45 10.06 12.63
C MET A 1 -4.73 9.44 13.82
N GLU A 2 -5.31 8.43 14.35
CA GLU A 2 -4.72 7.69 15.46
C GLU A 2 -3.54 6.85 14.97
N LYS A 3 -2.42 6.90 15.72
CA LYS A 3 -1.24 6.11 15.37
C LYS A 3 -1.46 4.64 15.73
N GLN A 4 -1.00 3.78 14.85
CA GLN A 4 -1.00 2.33 15.03
C GLN A 4 0.44 1.83 15.06
N ALA A 5 0.64 0.57 15.45
CA ALA A 5 1.95 -0.04 15.38
C ALA A 5 2.44 -0.06 13.92
N ASN A 6 3.72 0.22 13.73
CA ASN A 6 4.34 0.08 12.42
C ASN A 6 4.31 -1.38 11.95
N PRO A 7 4.15 -1.60 10.64
CA PRO A 7 4.43 -2.91 10.06
C PRO A 7 5.86 -3.36 10.40
N ILE A 8 6.02 -4.64 10.69
CA ILE A 8 7.32 -5.22 11.05
C ILE A 8 8.20 -5.30 9.80
N PRO A 9 9.37 -4.62 9.76
CA PRO A 9 10.27 -4.73 8.61
C PRO A 9 10.75 -6.17 8.39
N GLN A 10 10.72 -6.63 7.16
CA GLN A 10 11.16 -7.97 6.76
C GLN A 10 12.63 -8.00 6.34
N GLY A 11 13.38 -6.98 6.64
CA GLY A 11 14.79 -6.86 6.31
C GLY A 11 15.42 -5.64 6.99
N LYS A 12 16.60 -5.25 6.51
CA LYS A 12 17.38 -4.15 7.07
C LYS A 12 16.91 -2.81 6.51
N TYR A 13 15.71 -2.38 6.86
CA TYR A 13 15.13 -1.12 6.47
C TYR A 13 14.14 -0.63 7.53
N VAL A 14 13.65 0.58 7.38
CA VAL A 14 12.65 1.18 8.26
C VAL A 14 11.31 1.30 7.52
N PRO A 15 10.18 1.35 8.22
CA PRO A 15 8.86 1.44 7.57
C PRO A 15 8.65 2.69 6.74
N ALA A 16 9.23 3.81 7.15
CA ALA A 16 9.14 5.07 6.43
C ALA A 16 10.31 5.98 6.79
N THR A 17 10.64 6.88 5.86
CA THR A 17 11.58 7.96 6.10
C THR A 17 10.91 9.29 5.78
N ARG A 18 11.40 10.37 6.40
CA ARG A 18 10.84 11.70 6.20
C ARG A 18 11.94 12.70 5.89
N TRP A 19 11.69 13.57 4.94
CA TRP A 19 12.54 14.70 4.61
C TRP A 19 11.66 15.92 4.41
N GLY A 20 11.80 16.93 5.28
CA GLY A 20 10.90 18.08 5.25
C GLY A 20 9.46 17.63 5.47
N ASN A 21 8.59 17.95 4.52
CA ASN A 21 7.19 17.55 4.54
C ASN A 21 6.89 16.30 3.70
N LEU A 22 7.91 15.64 3.17
CA LEU A 22 7.76 14.44 2.35
C LEU A 22 8.05 13.19 3.16
N ILE A 23 7.12 12.25 3.10
CA ILE A 23 7.21 10.97 3.81
C ILE A 23 7.17 9.86 2.77
N PHE A 24 8.18 8.98 2.80
CA PHE A 24 8.36 7.87 1.87
C PHE A 24 8.20 6.57 2.64
N THR A 25 7.31 5.69 2.20
CA THR A 25 7.17 4.38 2.83
C THR A 25 8.09 3.34 2.19
N ALA A 26 8.45 2.33 2.94
CA ALA A 26 8.90 1.07 2.37
C ALA A 26 7.76 0.40 1.60
N GLY A 27 8.07 -0.60 0.79
CA GLY A 27 7.04 -1.44 0.16
C GLY A 27 6.33 -2.30 1.19
N MET A 28 5.00 -2.26 1.17
CA MET A 28 4.16 -2.98 2.12
C MET A 28 3.35 -4.07 1.43
N THR A 29 3.51 -5.29 1.88
CA THR A 29 2.69 -6.41 1.45
C THR A 29 1.48 -6.57 2.38
N SER A 30 0.63 -7.56 2.10
CA SER A 30 -0.62 -7.79 2.84
C SER A 30 -0.40 -8.53 4.17
N ARG A 31 0.61 -8.12 4.95
CA ARG A 31 0.90 -8.71 6.25
C ARG A 31 0.06 -8.07 7.35
N LYS A 32 -0.45 -8.92 8.21
CA LYS A 32 -1.11 -8.51 9.46
C LYS A 32 -0.43 -9.23 10.60
N ASN A 33 0.13 -8.47 11.54
CA ASN A 33 0.95 -9.03 12.64
C ASN A 33 2.12 -9.90 12.11
N GLY A 34 2.73 -9.48 11.00
CA GLY A 34 3.86 -10.17 10.39
C GLY A 34 3.52 -11.35 9.50
N VAL A 35 2.25 -11.71 9.36
CA VAL A 35 1.79 -12.87 8.57
C VAL A 35 0.98 -12.39 7.37
N LEU A 36 1.28 -12.93 6.18
CA LEU A 36 0.46 -12.65 4.99
C LEU A 36 -0.95 -13.20 5.19
N ILE A 37 -1.95 -12.34 4.96
CA ILE A 37 -3.36 -12.77 5.03
C ILE A 37 -3.79 -13.52 3.76
N LEU A 38 -3.03 -13.37 2.68
CA LEU A 38 -3.22 -14.07 1.43
C LEU A 38 -1.86 -14.18 0.73
N ALA A 39 -1.57 -15.32 0.15
CA ALA A 39 -0.38 -15.57 -0.65
C ALA A 39 -0.77 -16.13 -2.01
N GLY A 40 0.10 -15.96 -3.01
CA GLY A 40 -0.09 -16.46 -4.35
C GLY A 40 -0.27 -15.35 -5.37
N GLN A 41 -0.17 -15.74 -6.64
CA GLN A 41 -0.37 -14.82 -7.74
C GLN A 41 -1.82 -14.37 -7.86
N VAL A 42 -2.01 -13.16 -8.36
CA VAL A 42 -3.32 -12.66 -8.79
C VAL A 42 -3.68 -13.35 -10.11
N LYS A 43 -4.77 -14.10 -10.10
CA LYS A 43 -5.20 -14.93 -11.23
C LYS A 43 -6.18 -14.19 -12.12
N GLY A 44 -6.06 -14.41 -13.43
CA GLY A 44 -6.94 -13.77 -14.42
C GLY A 44 -8.37 -14.32 -14.41
N ASP A 45 -8.58 -15.53 -13.92
CA ASP A 45 -9.88 -16.20 -13.85
C ASP A 45 -10.59 -16.05 -12.50
N ALA A 46 -9.96 -15.41 -11.53
CA ALA A 46 -10.56 -15.14 -10.23
C ALA A 46 -11.25 -13.77 -10.23
N PRO A 47 -12.39 -13.60 -9.51
CA PRO A 47 -12.95 -12.28 -9.30
C PRO A 47 -11.94 -11.37 -8.59
N LEU A 48 -11.88 -10.09 -8.97
CA LEU A 48 -10.95 -9.14 -8.35
C LEU A 48 -11.17 -9.02 -6.84
N GLU A 49 -12.41 -9.17 -6.38
CA GLU A 49 -12.79 -9.11 -4.97
C GLU A 49 -12.07 -10.17 -4.11
N THR A 50 -11.59 -11.24 -4.74
CA THR A 50 -10.76 -12.25 -4.05
C THR A 50 -9.54 -11.61 -3.38
N TYR A 51 -9.00 -10.54 -3.98
CA TYR A 51 -7.79 -9.87 -3.54
C TYR A 51 -8.03 -8.58 -2.77
N GLN A 52 -9.29 -8.14 -2.65
CA GLN A 52 -9.64 -6.85 -2.07
C GLN A 52 -9.10 -6.68 -0.65
N GLU A 53 -9.29 -7.65 0.21
CA GLU A 53 -8.81 -7.59 1.59
C GLU A 53 -7.29 -7.47 1.64
N ALA A 54 -6.57 -8.22 0.81
CA ALA A 54 -5.11 -8.16 0.74
C ALA A 54 -4.62 -6.79 0.26
N VAL A 55 -5.26 -6.21 -0.75
CA VAL A 55 -4.91 -4.88 -1.26
C VAL A 55 -5.15 -3.83 -0.18
N CYS A 56 -6.31 -3.87 0.48
CA CYS A 56 -6.62 -2.94 1.56
C CYS A 56 -5.67 -3.08 2.75
N GLN A 57 -5.28 -4.31 3.11
CA GLN A 57 -4.31 -4.53 4.18
C GLN A 57 -2.94 -3.92 3.84
N ALA A 58 -2.46 -4.11 2.61
CA ALA A 58 -1.21 -3.52 2.16
C ALA A 58 -1.27 -1.98 2.19
N ALA A 59 -2.38 -1.39 1.72
CA ALA A 59 -2.59 0.05 1.78
C ALA A 59 -2.65 0.56 3.22
N SER A 60 -3.30 -0.15 4.12
CA SER A 60 -3.37 0.24 5.53
C SER A 60 -2.00 0.18 6.20
N ASN A 61 -1.16 -0.79 5.83
CA ASN A 61 0.21 -0.88 6.33
C ASN A 61 1.04 0.33 5.89
N ALA A 62 0.93 0.72 4.63
CA ALA A 62 1.62 1.91 4.12
C ALA A 62 1.10 3.18 4.81
N LEU A 63 -0.21 3.31 4.98
CA LEU A 63 -0.81 4.45 5.67
C LEU A 63 -0.34 4.54 7.14
N ALA A 64 -0.29 3.43 7.85
CA ALA A 64 0.20 3.38 9.24
C ALA A 64 1.66 3.89 9.32
N ALA A 65 2.51 3.48 8.38
CA ALA A 65 3.90 3.93 8.35
C ALA A 65 4.00 5.45 8.13
N VAL A 66 3.13 6.03 7.29
CA VAL A 66 3.08 7.49 7.08
C VAL A 66 2.60 8.20 8.34
N VAL A 67 1.48 7.75 8.91
CA VAL A 67 0.87 8.37 10.10
C VAL A 67 1.85 8.41 11.27
N ASN A 68 2.66 7.37 11.43
CA ASN A 68 3.65 7.29 12.50
C ASN A 68 4.82 8.29 12.33
N GLN A 69 4.97 8.91 11.15
CA GLN A 69 5.95 9.96 10.90
C GLN A 69 5.39 11.38 11.14
N LEU A 70 4.09 11.51 11.38
CA LEU A 70 3.48 12.81 11.62
C LEU A 70 3.79 13.31 13.02
N ALA A 71 4.11 14.59 13.12
CA ALA A 71 4.22 15.28 14.40
C ALA A 71 2.82 15.66 14.93
N GLU A 72 2.75 16.03 16.19
CA GLU A 72 1.49 16.48 16.79
C GLU A 72 0.91 17.66 16.01
N GLY A 73 -0.37 17.57 15.69
CA GLY A 73 -1.09 18.61 14.94
C GLY A 73 -0.93 18.50 13.42
N GLU A 74 -0.04 17.64 12.94
CA GLU A 74 0.10 17.41 11.49
C GLU A 74 -0.92 16.42 10.95
N HIS A 75 -1.19 16.55 9.67
CA HIS A 75 -2.05 15.63 8.92
C HIS A 75 -1.45 15.34 7.55
N ILE A 76 -1.98 14.33 6.87
CA ILE A 76 -1.61 14.03 5.49
C ILE A 76 -2.36 15.01 4.59
N ALA A 77 -1.62 15.92 3.96
CA ALA A 77 -2.20 16.90 3.04
C ALA A 77 -2.57 16.24 1.70
N GLN A 78 -1.76 15.28 1.25
CA GLN A 78 -1.94 14.62 -0.04
C GLN A 78 -1.10 13.35 -0.11
N VAL A 79 -1.69 12.29 -0.63
CA VAL A 79 -0.92 11.15 -1.14
C VAL A 79 -0.41 11.57 -2.52
N LEU A 80 0.90 11.76 -2.65
CA LEU A 80 1.50 12.29 -3.87
C LEU A 80 1.74 11.21 -4.92
N SER A 81 2.19 10.04 -4.48
CA SER A 81 2.50 8.91 -5.35
C SER A 81 2.08 7.61 -4.70
N LEU A 82 1.40 6.78 -5.46
CA LEU A 82 0.98 5.44 -5.05
C LEU A 82 1.47 4.44 -6.08
N MET A 83 2.32 3.53 -5.66
CA MET A 83 2.81 2.43 -6.49
C MET A 83 2.18 1.14 -6.01
N VAL A 84 1.48 0.45 -6.91
CA VAL A 84 0.87 -0.85 -6.65
C VAL A 84 1.53 -1.89 -7.54
N TYR A 85 2.31 -2.78 -6.94
CA TYR A 85 2.97 -3.88 -7.62
C TYR A 85 2.10 -5.12 -7.46
N VAL A 86 1.77 -5.75 -8.57
CA VAL A 86 0.89 -6.92 -8.61
C VAL A 86 1.69 -8.15 -9.00
N ASN A 87 1.70 -9.16 -8.16
CA ASN A 87 2.25 -10.48 -8.47
C ASN A 87 1.27 -11.17 -9.42
N ALA A 88 1.33 -10.78 -10.70
CA ALA A 88 0.32 -11.09 -11.67
C ALA A 88 0.63 -12.40 -12.41
N GLU A 89 -0.38 -13.23 -12.56
CA GLU A 89 -0.33 -14.35 -13.50
C GLU A 89 -0.08 -13.84 -14.91
N GLU A 90 0.63 -14.61 -15.73
CA GLU A 90 0.83 -14.28 -17.13
C GLU A 90 -0.52 -14.05 -17.83
N GLY A 91 -0.62 -12.94 -18.56
CA GLY A 91 -1.86 -12.55 -19.24
C GLY A 91 -2.83 -11.72 -18.40
N PHE A 92 -2.60 -11.57 -17.08
CA PHE A 92 -3.40 -10.65 -16.28
C PHE A 92 -3.22 -9.22 -16.80
N ALA A 93 -4.30 -8.48 -17.00
CA ALA A 93 -4.26 -7.19 -17.69
C ALA A 93 -5.05 -6.08 -16.99
N VAL A 94 -5.67 -6.34 -15.84
CA VAL A 94 -6.55 -5.36 -15.16
C VAL A 94 -5.93 -4.84 -13.86
N HIS A 95 -4.64 -4.55 -13.87
CA HIS A 95 -3.88 -4.04 -12.73
C HIS A 95 -4.50 -2.78 -12.13
N SER A 96 -4.93 -1.84 -12.97
CA SER A 96 -5.50 -0.56 -12.53
C SER A 96 -6.81 -0.79 -11.75
N ARG A 97 -7.64 -1.71 -12.20
CA ARG A 97 -8.89 -2.03 -11.50
C ARG A 97 -8.63 -2.67 -10.14
N LEU A 98 -7.61 -3.53 -10.06
CA LEU A 98 -7.20 -4.11 -8.78
C LEU A 98 -6.68 -3.02 -7.83
N ALA A 99 -5.87 -2.11 -8.34
CA ALA A 99 -5.31 -1.01 -7.56
C ALA A 99 -6.39 -0.04 -7.06
N ASP A 100 -7.55 0.03 -7.70
CA ASP A 100 -8.66 0.86 -7.24
C ASP A 100 -9.11 0.52 -5.83
N PHE A 101 -8.97 -0.73 -5.38
CA PHE A 101 -9.24 -1.08 -3.98
C PHE A 101 -8.36 -0.32 -3.01
N ALA A 102 -7.08 -0.09 -3.35
CA ALA A 102 -6.18 0.70 -2.52
C ALA A 102 -6.58 2.17 -2.51
N THR A 103 -6.92 2.74 -3.68
CA THR A 103 -7.37 4.13 -3.78
C THR A 103 -8.68 4.34 -3.01
N ASP A 104 -9.63 3.44 -3.14
CA ASP A 104 -10.90 3.51 -2.41
C ASP A 104 -10.66 3.48 -0.90
N TYR A 105 -9.80 2.59 -0.44
CA TYR A 105 -9.42 2.54 0.97
C TYR A 105 -8.82 3.87 1.45
N LEU A 106 -7.87 4.41 0.69
CA LEU A 106 -7.20 5.67 1.05
C LEU A 106 -8.20 6.84 1.05
N CYS A 107 -9.15 6.86 0.12
CA CYS A 107 -10.21 7.87 0.08
C CYS A 107 -11.17 7.77 1.27
N GLU A 108 -11.48 6.55 1.72
CA GLU A 108 -12.28 6.35 2.94
C GLU A 108 -11.57 6.96 4.16
N GLN A 109 -10.23 6.85 4.20
CA GLN A 109 -9.44 7.33 5.34
C GLN A 109 -9.12 8.83 5.24
N LEU A 110 -8.89 9.36 4.05
CA LEU A 110 -8.28 10.67 3.84
C LEU A 110 -9.14 11.62 3.00
N GLY A 111 -10.27 11.16 2.47
CA GLY A 111 -11.05 11.94 1.52
C GLY A 111 -10.28 12.16 0.21
N ALA A 112 -10.42 13.34 -0.37
CA ALA A 112 -9.79 13.68 -1.66
C ALA A 112 -8.25 13.57 -1.64
N ALA A 113 -7.63 13.73 -0.48
CA ALA A 113 -6.18 13.59 -0.32
C ALA A 113 -5.68 12.16 -0.62
N GLY A 114 -6.57 11.18 -0.63
CA GLY A 114 -6.24 9.80 -0.96
C GLY A 114 -6.13 9.50 -2.45
N VAL A 115 -6.54 10.42 -3.33
CA VAL A 115 -6.43 10.24 -4.78
C VAL A 115 -5.06 10.74 -5.24
N ALA A 116 -4.20 9.80 -5.60
CA ALA A 116 -2.79 10.06 -5.90
C ALA A 116 -2.48 9.91 -7.39
N ALA A 117 -1.36 10.48 -7.82
CA ALA A 117 -0.69 10.01 -9.04
C ALA A 117 -0.26 8.57 -8.79
N ARG A 118 -0.65 7.65 -9.67
CA ARG A 118 -0.55 6.22 -9.41
C ARG A 118 -0.01 5.45 -10.60
N ALA A 119 0.83 4.44 -10.30
CA ALA A 119 1.12 3.37 -11.24
C ALA A 119 0.70 2.04 -10.62
N ALA A 120 0.13 1.17 -11.44
CA ALA A 120 -0.20 -0.20 -11.10
C ALA A 120 0.43 -1.11 -12.14
N LEU A 121 1.36 -1.95 -11.74
CA LEU A 121 2.13 -2.77 -12.66
C LEU A 121 2.30 -4.20 -12.17
N GLY A 122 2.43 -5.11 -13.13
CA GLY A 122 2.73 -6.50 -12.86
C GLY A 122 4.22 -6.73 -12.65
N VAL A 123 4.55 -7.62 -11.74
CA VAL A 123 5.90 -8.08 -11.46
C VAL A 123 5.95 -9.60 -11.52
N ALA A 124 7.13 -10.15 -11.77
CA ALA A 124 7.31 -11.59 -11.88
C ALA A 124 7.12 -12.32 -10.55
N SER A 125 7.45 -11.67 -9.44
CA SER A 125 7.30 -12.22 -8.10
C SER A 125 7.30 -11.11 -7.06
N LEU A 126 6.79 -11.41 -5.87
CA LEU A 126 6.87 -10.53 -4.70
C LEU A 126 7.39 -11.32 -3.49
N PRO A 127 8.02 -10.64 -2.52
CA PRO A 127 8.52 -11.30 -1.32
C PRO A 127 7.41 -12.11 -0.61
N GLY A 128 7.76 -13.29 -0.16
CA GLY A 128 6.81 -14.18 0.52
C GLY A 128 5.68 -14.67 -0.37
N ASN A 129 5.79 -14.48 -1.68
CA ASN A 129 4.72 -14.76 -2.64
C ASN A 129 3.44 -13.95 -2.34
N ALA A 130 3.60 -12.71 -1.86
CA ALA A 130 2.47 -11.81 -1.65
C ALA A 130 1.78 -11.49 -2.97
N PRO A 131 0.45 -11.29 -2.98
CA PRO A 131 -0.26 -10.93 -4.21
C PRO A 131 -0.02 -9.49 -4.65
N VAL A 132 0.20 -8.58 -3.70
CA VAL A 132 0.43 -7.16 -3.96
C VAL A 132 1.46 -6.59 -3.01
N GLU A 133 2.11 -5.52 -3.46
CA GLU A 133 2.97 -4.67 -2.65
C GLU A 133 2.65 -3.22 -2.96
N ILE A 134 2.59 -2.38 -1.94
CA ILE A 134 2.24 -0.96 -2.07
C ILE A 134 3.33 -0.09 -1.46
N GLN A 135 3.68 0.98 -2.18
CA GLN A 135 4.62 2.00 -1.74
C GLN A 135 3.98 3.37 -1.96
N MET A 136 4.15 4.28 -1.01
CA MET A 136 3.57 5.63 -1.09
C MET A 136 4.59 6.71 -0.80
N VAL A 137 4.33 7.89 -1.38
CA VAL A 137 4.94 9.16 -0.98
C VAL A 137 3.80 10.10 -0.61
N CYS A 138 3.87 10.69 0.58
CA CYS A 138 2.85 11.61 1.09
C CYS A 138 3.46 12.94 1.47
N ALA A 139 2.64 13.99 1.40
CA ALA A 139 2.98 15.30 1.94
C ALA A 139 2.27 15.50 3.28
N ALA A 140 3.03 15.97 4.27
CA ALA A 140 2.49 16.36 5.58
C ALA A 140 2.25 17.86 5.65
N SER A 141 1.27 18.26 6.41
CA SER A 141 0.98 19.68 6.64
C SER A 141 0.48 19.94 8.05
#